data_d104b202a0b6a796909a51bd229701bf
#
_entry.id   d104b202a0b6a796909a51bd229701bf
#
_cell.length_a   1.000
_cell.length_b   1.000
_cell.length_c   1.000
_cell.angle_alpha   90.00
_cell.angle_beta   90.00
_cell.angle_gamma   90.00
#
_symmetry.space_group_name_H-M   'P 1'
#
loop_
_entity.id
_entity.type
_entity.pdbx_description
1 polymer ?
#
loop_
_entity_poly.entity_id
_entity_poly.type
_entity_poly.pdbx_seq_one_letter_code
_entity_poly.pdbx_strand_id
1 'polypeptide(L)'
;MNANQKGKRFERDVAKQLNKKFNTNVRRTPMSGGMSIKGDIIDINPDSVLFDYHWECKNQEKLNIWKALEQARSDRPIGKTPVVVFTKNFENDYACLEFEDFMNLLLTIQQLQDEINTKKDS
;
A
#
# COMPACT_ATOMS: atom_id res chain seq x y z
N MET A 1 4.67 17.06 -18.32
CA MET A 1 3.66 16.19 -17.64
C MET A 1 3.00 16.98 -16.53
N ASN A 2 1.68 17.04 -16.47
CA ASN A 2 0.98 17.74 -15.40
C ASN A 2 0.89 16.86 -14.15
N ALA A 3 0.50 17.46 -13.02
CA ALA A 3 0.44 16.77 -11.73
C ALA A 3 -0.49 15.55 -11.73
N ASN A 4 -1.62 15.64 -12.44
CA ASN A 4 -2.59 14.55 -12.53
C ASN A 4 -2.03 13.35 -13.28
N GLN A 5 -1.36 13.57 -14.40
CA GLN A 5 -0.69 12.51 -15.17
C GLN A 5 0.45 11.89 -14.38
N LYS A 6 1.23 12.70 -13.69
CA LYS A 6 2.33 12.27 -12.82
C LYS A 6 1.83 11.34 -11.72
N GLY A 7 0.70 11.69 -11.09
CA GLY A 7 0.08 10.87 -10.05
C GLY A 7 -0.40 9.52 -10.58
N LYS A 8 -1.12 9.51 -11.70
CA LYS A 8 -1.62 8.29 -12.33
C LYS A 8 -0.49 7.37 -12.78
N ARG A 9 0.58 7.95 -13.31
CA ARG A 9 1.77 7.18 -13.71
C ARG A 9 2.40 6.50 -12.50
N PHE A 10 2.53 7.23 -11.40
CA PHE A 10 3.11 6.69 -10.16
C PHE A 10 2.26 5.54 -9.61
N GLU A 11 0.93 5.69 -9.59
CA GLU A 11 0.02 4.60 -9.18
C GLU A 11 0.25 3.33 -9.99
N ARG A 12 0.38 3.45 -11.32
CA ARG A 12 0.67 2.31 -12.19
C ARG A 12 2.03 1.71 -11.90
N ASP A 13 3.04 2.54 -11.68
CA ASP A 13 4.40 2.09 -11.39
C ASP A 13 4.45 1.31 -10.07
N VAL A 14 3.78 1.80 -9.03
CA VAL A 14 3.70 1.12 -7.73
C VAL A 14 2.98 -0.23 -7.88
N ALA A 15 1.83 -0.25 -8.56
CA ALA A 15 1.10 -1.49 -8.83
C ALA A 15 1.98 -2.50 -9.57
N LYS A 16 2.73 -2.04 -10.57
CA LYS A 16 3.63 -2.89 -11.35
C LYS A 16 4.74 -3.49 -10.49
N GLN A 17 5.33 -2.69 -9.60
CA GLN A 17 6.36 -3.16 -8.68
C GLN A 17 5.83 -4.24 -7.74
N LEU A 18 4.63 -4.02 -7.17
CA LEU A 18 3.99 -4.99 -6.29
C LEU A 18 3.70 -6.30 -7.03
N ASN A 19 3.14 -6.21 -8.23
CA ASN A 19 2.79 -7.39 -9.02
C ASN A 19 4.03 -8.21 -9.38
N LYS A 20 5.13 -7.54 -9.71
CA LYS A 20 6.37 -8.23 -10.04
C LYS A 20 6.94 -8.97 -8.83
N LYS A 21 6.88 -8.36 -7.65
CA LYS A 21 7.47 -8.92 -6.43
C LYS A 21 6.60 -10.03 -5.81
N PHE A 22 5.29 -9.87 -5.85
CA PHE A 22 4.36 -10.75 -5.15
C PHE A 22 3.57 -11.69 -6.07
N ASN A 23 3.77 -11.59 -7.38
CA ASN A 23 3.02 -12.37 -8.37
C ASN A 23 1.51 -12.20 -8.18
N THR A 24 1.07 -10.94 -8.11
CA THR A 24 -0.31 -10.54 -7.83
C THR A 24 -0.90 -9.77 -9.00
N ASN A 25 -2.11 -9.26 -8.83
CA ASN A 25 -2.84 -8.52 -9.85
C ASN A 25 -3.37 -7.20 -9.30
N VAL A 26 -2.47 -6.41 -8.72
CA VAL A 26 -2.78 -5.06 -8.23
C VAL A 26 -2.96 -4.13 -9.44
N ARG A 27 -3.93 -3.23 -9.34
CA ARG A 27 -4.20 -2.24 -10.38
C ARG A 27 -4.72 -0.96 -9.78
N ARG A 28 -4.74 0.11 -10.59
CA ARG A 28 -5.38 1.34 -10.16
C ARG A 28 -6.83 1.06 -9.81
N THR A 29 -7.31 1.68 -8.75
CA THR A 29 -8.68 1.53 -8.29
C THR A 29 -9.63 2.08 -9.37
N PRO A 30 -10.60 1.27 -9.85
CA PRO A 30 -11.51 1.76 -10.87
C PRO A 30 -12.46 2.81 -10.32
N MET A 31 -12.73 3.84 -11.13
CA MET A 31 -13.76 4.83 -10.86
C MET A 31 -14.90 4.56 -11.84
N SER A 32 -15.99 3.99 -11.35
CA SER A 32 -17.14 3.70 -12.21
C SER A 32 -18.45 3.88 -11.48
N GLY A 33 -19.37 4.56 -12.15
CA GLY A 33 -20.79 4.53 -11.87
C GLY A 33 -21.24 4.97 -10.47
N GLY A 34 -20.65 6.02 -9.91
CA GLY A 34 -21.07 6.54 -8.60
C GLY A 34 -20.61 5.73 -7.40
N MET A 35 -19.96 4.60 -7.62
CA MET A 35 -19.31 3.83 -6.56
C MET A 35 -17.82 4.12 -6.57
N SER A 36 -17.35 4.88 -5.60
CA SER A 36 -15.92 5.11 -5.41
C SER A 36 -15.38 4.08 -4.45
N ILE A 37 -14.53 3.19 -4.96
CA ILE A 37 -13.66 2.40 -4.09
C ILE A 37 -12.54 3.34 -3.65
N LYS A 38 -12.34 3.48 -2.34
CA LYS A 38 -11.30 4.35 -1.80
C LYS A 38 -9.92 3.71 -1.99
N GLY A 39 -8.90 4.58 -2.07
CA GLY A 39 -7.53 4.17 -2.31
C GLY A 39 -7.12 4.31 -3.77
N ASP A 40 -5.83 4.43 -4.04
CA ASP A 40 -5.31 4.70 -5.37
C ASP A 40 -5.06 3.41 -6.18
N ILE A 41 -4.68 2.34 -5.49
CA ILE A 41 -4.47 1.00 -6.09
C ILE A 41 -5.07 -0.06 -5.17
N ILE A 42 -5.43 -1.19 -5.75
CA ILE A 42 -6.08 -2.26 -5.02
C ILE A 42 -5.70 -3.63 -5.57
N ASP A 43 -5.52 -4.60 -4.67
CA ASP A 43 -5.56 -6.01 -5.01
C ASP A 43 -6.93 -6.53 -4.59
N ILE A 44 -7.71 -7.01 -5.54
CA ILE A 44 -9.08 -7.48 -5.28
C ILE A 44 -9.14 -8.93 -4.77
N ASN A 45 -8.00 -9.62 -4.75
CA ASN A 45 -7.95 -11.01 -4.26
C ASN A 45 -7.83 -11.02 -2.73
N PRO A 46 -8.87 -11.45 -1.99
CA PRO A 46 -8.81 -11.47 -0.53
C PRO A 46 -7.77 -12.43 0.05
N ASP A 47 -7.26 -13.36 -0.74
CA ASP A 47 -6.20 -14.28 -0.30
C ASP A 47 -4.81 -13.69 -0.45
N SER A 48 -4.68 -12.54 -1.09
CA SER A 48 -3.40 -11.84 -1.24
C SER A 48 -3.04 -11.08 0.03
N VAL A 49 -1.77 -11.14 0.43
CA VAL A 49 -1.27 -10.34 1.54
C VAL A 49 -1.48 -8.84 1.28
N LEU A 50 -1.48 -8.42 0.02
CA LEU A 50 -1.64 -7.01 -0.35
C LEU A 50 -3.07 -6.51 -0.19
N PHE A 51 -4.05 -7.41 -0.12
CA PHE A 51 -5.46 -7.07 0.06
C PHE A 51 -5.73 -6.35 1.39
N ASP A 52 -4.95 -6.65 2.42
CA ASP A 52 -5.17 -6.13 3.77
C ASP A 52 -4.70 -4.68 3.94
N TYR A 53 -4.22 -4.06 2.87
CA TYR A 53 -3.68 -2.70 2.90
C TYR A 53 -4.53 -1.75 2.09
N HIS A 54 -4.63 -0.52 2.60
CA HIS A 54 -5.24 0.60 1.90
C HIS A 54 -4.12 1.50 1.39
N TRP A 55 -3.98 1.57 0.07
CA TRP A 55 -2.82 2.18 -0.58
C TRP A 55 -3.13 3.59 -1.07
N GLU A 56 -2.36 4.56 -0.60
CA GLU A 56 -2.33 5.91 -1.13
C GLU A 56 -0.97 6.16 -1.78
N CYS A 57 -0.97 6.70 -2.99
CA CYS A 57 0.26 6.94 -3.75
C CYS A 57 0.40 8.44 -4.00
N LYS A 58 1.56 9.00 -3.64
CA LYS A 58 1.83 10.44 -3.76
C LYS A 58 3.17 10.67 -4.44
N ASN A 59 3.16 11.34 -5.59
CA ASN A 59 4.38 11.78 -6.27
C ASN A 59 4.34 13.31 -6.33
N GLN A 60 4.91 13.97 -5.32
CA GLN A 60 4.85 15.42 -5.14
C GLN A 60 6.16 15.92 -4.57
N GLU A 61 6.65 17.06 -5.10
CA GLU A 61 7.91 17.66 -4.63
C GLU A 61 7.83 18.17 -3.19
N LYS A 62 6.66 18.68 -2.79
CA LYS A 62 6.42 19.22 -1.45
C LYS A 62 5.25 18.51 -0.80
N LEU A 63 5.42 17.23 -0.54
CA LEU A 63 4.37 16.43 0.08
C LEU A 63 4.23 16.76 1.57
N ASN A 64 3.00 17.06 1.99
CA ASN A 64 2.67 17.07 3.40
C ASN A 64 2.31 15.64 3.82
N ILE A 65 3.29 14.93 4.37
CA ILE A 65 3.12 13.51 4.73
C ILE A 65 2.05 13.32 5.81
N TRP A 66 1.91 14.29 6.72
CA TRP A 66 0.90 14.21 7.79
C TRP A 66 -0.52 14.22 7.23
N LYS A 67 -0.78 15.09 6.25
CA LYS A 67 -2.07 15.12 5.56
C LYS A 67 -2.32 13.85 4.75
N ALA A 68 -1.29 13.34 4.10
CA ALA A 68 -1.40 12.10 3.32
C ALA A 68 -1.74 10.91 4.22
N LEU A 69 -1.09 10.80 5.37
CA LEU A 69 -1.39 9.76 6.36
C LEU A 69 -2.79 9.88 6.93
N GLU A 70 -3.22 11.11 7.22
CA GLU A 70 -4.59 11.37 7.70
C GLU A 70 -5.62 10.96 6.66
N GLN A 71 -5.41 11.30 5.39
CA GLN A 71 -6.28 10.91 4.29
C GLN A 71 -6.37 9.38 4.18
N ALA A 72 -5.23 8.71 4.19
CA ALA A 72 -5.18 7.25 4.09
C ALA A 72 -5.95 6.59 5.24
N ARG A 73 -5.78 7.10 6.46
CA ARG A 73 -6.48 6.59 7.63
C ARG A 73 -7.99 6.82 7.55
N SER A 74 -8.41 8.02 7.12
CA SER A 74 -9.82 8.38 7.01
C SER A 74 -10.54 7.59 5.93
N ASP A 75 -9.86 7.32 4.82
CA ASP A 75 -10.46 6.66 3.66
C ASP A 75 -10.41 5.14 3.73
N ARG A 76 -9.64 4.57 4.64
CA ARG A 76 -9.46 3.11 4.70
C ARG A 76 -10.76 2.39 5.04
N PRO A 77 -11.06 1.30 4.35
CA PRO A 77 -12.11 0.37 4.79
C PRO A 77 -11.74 -0.27 6.13
N ILE A 78 -12.75 -0.67 6.90
CA ILE A 78 -12.55 -1.36 8.18
C ILE A 78 -11.69 -2.62 7.96
N GLY A 79 -10.67 -2.78 8.78
CA GLY A 79 -9.77 -3.94 8.75
C GLY A 79 -8.57 -3.80 7.83
N LYS A 80 -8.47 -2.72 7.06
CA LYS A 80 -7.30 -2.48 6.21
C LYS A 80 -6.31 -1.52 6.89
N THR A 81 -5.04 -1.78 6.70
CA THR A 81 -3.95 -0.96 7.21
C THR A 81 -3.59 0.12 6.19
N PRO A 82 -3.62 1.41 6.57
CA PRO A 82 -3.28 2.48 5.63
C PRO A 82 -1.78 2.56 5.41
N VAL A 83 -1.38 2.69 4.14
CA VAL A 83 0.02 2.86 3.74
C VAL A 83 0.09 3.97 2.70
N VAL A 84 0.98 4.92 2.91
CA VAL A 84 1.28 5.95 1.91
C VAL A 84 2.59 5.57 1.22
N VAL A 85 2.54 5.30 -0.07
CA VAL A 85 3.72 5.11 -0.91
C VAL A 85 3.99 6.45 -1.59
N PHE A 86 5.19 6.97 -1.43
CA PHE A 86 5.47 8.33 -1.88
C PHE A 86 6.86 8.47 -2.48
N THR A 87 6.99 9.45 -3.34
CA THR A 87 8.26 9.83 -3.96
C THR A 87 8.20 11.29 -4.41
N LYS A 88 9.31 11.77 -4.90
CA LYS A 88 9.42 13.01 -5.66
C LYS A 88 10.43 12.80 -6.78
N ASN A 89 10.63 13.82 -7.63
CA ASN A 89 11.55 13.70 -8.76
C ASN A 89 12.95 13.31 -8.29
N PHE A 90 13.57 12.35 -8.98
CA PHE A 90 14.94 11.88 -8.73
C PHE A 90 15.16 11.19 -7.39
N GLU A 91 14.07 10.77 -6.71
CA GLU A 91 14.17 10.07 -5.44
C GLU A 91 13.67 8.63 -5.55
N ASN A 92 14.07 7.80 -4.59
CA ASN A 92 13.54 6.46 -4.43
C ASN A 92 12.08 6.52 -3.97
N ASP A 93 11.38 5.42 -4.09
CA ASP A 93 10.03 5.26 -3.54
C ASP A 93 10.12 4.84 -2.08
N TYR A 94 9.26 5.41 -1.25
CA TYR A 94 9.20 5.15 0.18
C TYR A 94 7.79 4.75 0.59
N ALA A 95 7.68 3.99 1.66
CA ALA A 95 6.39 3.67 2.28
C ALA A 95 6.35 4.24 3.69
N CYS A 96 5.22 4.84 4.06
CA CYS A 96 4.98 5.38 5.40
C CYS A 96 3.69 4.81 5.95
N LEU A 97 3.75 4.28 7.17
CA LEU A 97 2.59 3.76 7.90
C LEU A 97 2.76 4.08 9.37
N GLU A 98 1.71 3.88 10.17
CA GLU A 98 1.79 4.08 11.61
C GLU A 98 2.79 3.09 12.22
N PHE A 99 3.56 3.52 13.20
CA PHE A 99 4.57 2.67 13.85
C PHE A 99 3.93 1.44 14.47
N GLU A 100 2.75 1.59 15.06
CA GLU A 100 2.00 0.45 15.60
C GLU A 100 1.72 -0.63 14.53
N ASP A 101 1.32 -0.20 13.32
CA ASP A 101 1.07 -1.12 12.22
C ASP A 101 2.36 -1.80 11.75
N PHE A 102 3.47 -1.07 11.73
CA PHE A 102 4.77 -1.63 11.39
C PHE A 102 5.21 -2.68 12.42
N MET A 103 5.04 -2.37 13.71
CA MET A 103 5.34 -3.34 14.77
C MET A 103 4.50 -4.61 14.65
N ASN A 104 3.23 -4.46 14.29
CA ASN A 104 2.34 -5.63 14.08
C ASN A 104 2.81 -6.49 12.92
N LEU A 105 3.36 -5.90 11.85
CA LEU A 105 3.97 -6.65 10.76
C LEU A 105 5.18 -7.45 11.25
N LEU A 106 6.05 -6.82 12.02
CA LEU A 106 7.23 -7.48 12.59
C LEU A 106 6.82 -8.62 13.52
N LEU A 107 5.78 -8.40 14.33
CA LEU A 107 5.26 -9.44 15.21
C LEU A 107 4.71 -10.63 14.42
N THR A 108 4.00 -10.38 13.33
CA THR A 108 3.51 -11.45 12.45
C THR A 108 4.68 -12.26 11.88
N ILE A 109 5.74 -11.61 11.44
CA ILE A 109 6.95 -12.29 10.96
C ILE A 109 7.55 -13.16 12.07
N GLN A 110 7.65 -12.63 13.29
CA GLN A 110 8.18 -13.36 14.44
C GLN A 110 7.35 -14.61 14.74
N GLN A 111 6.04 -14.47 14.72
CA GLN A 111 5.12 -15.60 14.96
C GLN A 111 5.26 -16.69 13.89
N LEU A 112 5.37 -16.31 12.63
CA LEU A 112 5.57 -17.24 11.53
C LEU A 112 6.91 -17.94 11.62
N GLN A 113 7.98 -17.25 12.01
CA GLN A 113 9.29 -17.85 12.24
C GLN A 113 9.24 -18.84 13.39
N ASP A 114 8.54 -18.52 14.47
CA ASP A 114 8.38 -19.41 15.63
C ASP A 114 7.61 -20.67 15.21
N GLU A 115 6.57 -20.55 14.40
CA GLU A 115 5.83 -21.70 13.88
C GLU A 115 6.73 -22.60 13.01
N ILE A 116 7.53 -22.01 12.13
CA ILE A 116 8.45 -22.75 11.28
C ILE A 116 9.47 -23.51 12.13
N ASN A 117 10.06 -22.86 13.12
CA ASN A 117 11.04 -23.47 14.02
C ASN A 117 10.43 -24.62 14.82
N THR A 118 9.21 -24.45 15.32
CA THR A 118 8.49 -25.50 16.03
C THR A 118 8.27 -26.72 15.14
N LYS A 119 7.89 -26.52 13.88
CA LYS A 119 7.68 -27.61 12.93
C LYS A 119 8.98 -28.34 12.59
N LYS A 120 10.12 -27.63 12.55
CA LYS A 120 11.43 -28.23 12.31
C LYS A 120 11.88 -29.12 13.46
N ASP A 121 11.48 -28.77 14.69
CA ASP A 121 11.88 -29.49 15.91
C ASP A 121 10.98 -30.69 16.23
N SER A 122 9.90 -30.86 15.48
CA SER A 122 8.94 -31.95 15.68
C SER A 122 9.21 -33.17 14.81
#